data_772ae9fa73c84667f6cd0dadae7dd2ed
#
_entry.id   772ae9fa73c84667f6cd0dadae7dd2ed
#
_cell.length_a   1.000
_cell.length_b   1.000
_cell.length_c   1.000
_cell.angle_alpha   90.00
_cell.angle_beta   90.00
_cell.angle_gamma   90.00
#
_symmetry.space_group_name_H-M   'P 1'
#
loop_
_entity.id
_entity.type
_entity.pdbx_description
1 polymer ?
#
loop_
_entity_poly.entity_id
_entity_poly.type
_entity_poly.pdbx_seq_one_letter_code
_entity_poly.pdbx_strand_id
1 'polypeptide(L)'
;MNNIVVIKLGGIATEKIDESFINQLKDWQNNGKKIVIVHGGGQVINNYLKASSHHTRNINGIRVTAKNDLPIIYNVLVNKVGYQLINRLKLSHLKTNQLKDNMKD
;
A
#
# COMPACT_ATOMS: atom_id res chain seq x y z
N MET A 1 8.70 16.75 -20.26
CA MET A 1 9.57 15.73 -19.66
C MET A 1 8.92 15.13 -18.44
N ASN A 2 8.93 13.84 -18.40
CA ASN A 2 8.21 13.11 -17.38
C ASN A 2 9.13 12.85 -16.19
N ASN A 3 8.90 13.57 -15.10
CA ASN A 3 9.68 13.40 -13.87
C ASN A 3 8.93 12.54 -12.83
N ILE A 4 7.97 11.76 -13.29
CA ILE A 4 7.15 10.94 -12.40
C ILE A 4 7.55 9.47 -12.58
N VAL A 5 7.83 8.80 -11.46
CA VAL A 5 8.06 7.36 -11.41
C VAL A 5 6.89 6.73 -10.69
N VAL A 6 6.23 5.78 -11.31
CA VAL A 6 5.13 5.04 -10.70
C VAL A 6 5.62 3.64 -10.36
N ILE A 7 5.47 3.24 -9.10
CA ILE A 7 5.88 1.94 -8.61
C ILE A 7 4.65 1.21 -8.09
N LYS A 8 4.46 -0.01 -8.55
CA LYS A 8 3.42 -0.87 -8.01
C LYS A 8 4.05 -1.90 -7.08
N LEU A 9 3.60 -1.92 -5.82
CA LEU A 9 4.05 -2.90 -4.84
C LEU A 9 2.93 -3.89 -4.57
N GLY A 10 3.19 -5.16 -4.80
CA GLY A 10 2.26 -6.22 -4.41
C GLY A 10 2.18 -6.34 -2.89
N GLY A 11 1.21 -7.11 -2.39
CA GLY A 11 0.93 -7.17 -0.96
C GLY A 11 2.12 -7.53 -0.09
N ILE A 12 2.93 -8.52 -0.51
CA ILE A 12 4.09 -8.95 0.27
C ILE A 12 5.23 -7.95 0.13
N ALA A 13 5.34 -7.29 -1.01
CA ALA A 13 6.44 -6.36 -1.26
C ALA A 13 6.43 -5.17 -0.30
N THR A 14 5.25 -4.76 0.19
CA THR A 14 5.16 -3.65 1.15
C THR A 14 5.81 -4.00 2.48
N GLU A 15 5.88 -5.28 2.82
CA GLU A 15 6.49 -5.76 4.05
C GLU A 15 8.00 -5.99 3.91
N LYS A 16 8.48 -6.10 2.67
CA LYS A 16 9.86 -6.48 2.39
C LYS A 16 10.67 -5.35 1.77
N ILE A 17 10.37 -4.14 2.15
CA ILE A 17 11.13 -2.98 1.67
C ILE A 17 12.50 -2.99 2.33
N ASP A 18 13.55 -3.09 1.51
CA ASP A 18 14.91 -3.13 1.98
C ASP A 18 15.63 -1.78 1.75
N GLU A 19 16.85 -1.68 2.22
CA GLU A 19 17.63 -0.47 2.07
C GLU A 19 17.94 -0.13 0.60
N SER A 20 18.13 -1.15 -0.21
CA SER A 20 18.40 -0.94 -1.63
C SER A 20 17.25 -0.22 -2.31
N PHE A 21 16.03 -0.64 -2.02
CA PHE A 21 14.83 0.01 -2.53
C PHE A 21 14.74 1.46 -2.05
N ILE A 22 14.95 1.67 -0.74
CA ILE A 22 14.89 3.01 -0.14
C ILE A 22 15.97 3.92 -0.73
N ASN A 23 17.17 3.41 -0.93
CA ASN A 23 18.24 4.18 -1.52
C ASN A 23 17.91 4.60 -2.96
N GLN A 24 17.24 3.73 -3.70
CA GLN A 24 16.79 4.07 -5.04
C GLN A 24 15.75 5.20 -5.01
N LEU A 25 14.82 5.14 -4.07
CA LEU A 25 13.82 6.19 -3.91
C LEU A 25 14.48 7.53 -3.56
N LYS A 26 15.45 7.50 -2.65
CA LYS A 26 16.20 8.70 -2.28
C LYS A 26 16.92 9.30 -3.47
N ASP A 27 17.56 8.45 -4.27
CA ASP A 27 18.28 8.90 -5.44
C ASP A 27 17.34 9.59 -6.43
N TRP A 28 16.22 8.98 -6.73
CA TRP A 28 15.22 9.59 -7.60
C TRP A 28 14.70 10.92 -7.06
N GLN A 29 14.40 10.95 -5.76
CA GLN A 29 13.87 12.16 -5.13
C GLN A 29 14.91 13.29 -5.14
N ASN A 30 16.17 12.96 -4.88
CA ASN A 30 17.27 13.92 -4.93
C ASN A 30 17.51 14.45 -6.33
N ASN A 31 17.14 13.70 -7.35
CA ASN A 31 17.25 14.11 -8.75
C ASN A 31 15.97 14.80 -9.27
N GLY A 32 15.09 15.20 -8.37
CA GLY A 32 13.89 15.95 -8.72
C GLY A 32 12.74 15.12 -9.24
N LYS A 33 12.80 13.81 -9.13
CA LYS A 33 11.71 12.95 -9.59
C LYS A 33 10.64 12.85 -8.52
N LYS A 34 9.39 12.81 -8.95
CA LYS A 34 8.23 12.55 -8.10
C LYS A 34 7.91 11.08 -8.18
N ILE A 35 7.70 10.47 -7.03
CA ILE A 35 7.45 9.03 -6.96
C ILE A 35 6.04 8.79 -6.47
N VAL A 36 5.30 7.97 -7.20
CA VAL A 36 3.96 7.53 -6.81
C VAL A 36 4.03 6.04 -6.56
N ILE A 37 3.66 5.62 -5.37
CA ILE A 37 3.63 4.20 -5.02
C ILE A 37 2.18 3.76 -4.91
N VAL A 38 1.84 2.74 -5.68
CA VAL A 38 0.53 2.08 -5.61
C VAL A 38 0.74 0.75 -4.93
N HIS A 39 0.02 0.48 -3.86
CA HIS A 39 0.21 -0.75 -3.10
C HIS A 39 -1.10 -1.47 -2.87
N GLY A 40 -1.00 -2.77 -2.65
CA GLY A 40 -2.10 -3.58 -2.18
C GLY A 40 -1.86 -4.03 -0.74
N GLY A 41 -2.67 -4.92 -0.25
CA GLY A 41 -2.53 -5.44 1.10
C GLY A 41 -3.01 -6.88 1.24
N GLY A 42 -2.93 -7.65 0.15
CA GLY A 42 -3.58 -8.96 0.03
C GLY A 42 -3.51 -9.86 1.25
N GLN A 43 -2.29 -10.17 1.72
CA GLN A 43 -2.14 -11.08 2.87
C GLN A 43 -2.63 -10.44 4.17
N VAL A 44 -2.33 -9.16 4.37
CA VAL A 44 -2.78 -8.45 5.58
C VAL A 44 -4.30 -8.36 5.61
N ILE A 45 -4.91 -8.05 4.46
CA ILE A 45 -6.37 -8.00 4.35
C ILE A 45 -6.97 -9.37 4.66
N ASN A 46 -6.42 -10.44 4.08
CA ASN A 46 -6.92 -11.79 4.33
C ASN A 46 -6.86 -12.15 5.80
N ASN A 47 -5.77 -11.81 6.47
CA ASN A 47 -5.59 -12.09 7.88
C ASN A 47 -6.63 -11.35 8.74
N TYR A 48 -6.89 -10.10 8.41
CA TYR A 48 -7.89 -9.32 9.12
C TYR A 48 -9.31 -9.86 8.91
N LEU A 49 -9.63 -10.25 7.68
CA LEU A 49 -10.94 -10.81 7.39
C LEU A 49 -11.15 -12.13 8.09
N LYS A 50 -10.13 -12.97 8.16
CA LYS A 50 -10.21 -14.23 8.91
C LYS A 50 -10.42 -13.98 10.40
N ALA A 51 -9.68 -13.04 10.97
CA ALA A 51 -9.80 -12.71 12.39
C ALA A 51 -11.16 -12.16 12.75
N SER A 52 -11.84 -11.52 11.79
CA SER A 52 -13.18 -10.95 11.99
C SER A 52 -14.28 -11.91 11.55
N SER A 53 -13.97 -13.17 11.34
CA SER A 53 -14.93 -14.20 10.90
C SER A 53 -15.53 -13.91 9.51
N HIS A 54 -14.84 -13.12 8.71
CA HIS A 54 -15.25 -12.86 7.34
C HIS A 54 -14.53 -13.82 6.40
N HIS A 55 -15.21 -14.19 5.32
CA HIS A 55 -14.65 -15.10 4.35
C HIS A 55 -14.40 -14.39 3.04
N THR A 56 -13.17 -14.49 2.55
CA THR A 56 -12.85 -14.07 1.21
C THR A 56 -12.88 -15.28 0.28
N ARG A 57 -13.28 -15.04 -0.95
CA ARG A 57 -13.29 -16.08 -1.98
C ARG A 57 -12.36 -15.65 -3.09
N ASN A 58 -11.59 -16.61 -3.58
CA ASN A 58 -10.78 -16.41 -4.77
C ASN A 58 -11.35 -17.26 -5.88
N ILE A 59 -11.70 -16.63 -6.99
CA ILE A 59 -12.17 -17.32 -8.18
C ILE A 59 -11.19 -17.01 -9.29
N ASN A 60 -10.51 -18.04 -9.79
CA ASN A 60 -9.50 -17.89 -10.85
C ASN A 60 -8.42 -16.86 -10.49
N GLY A 61 -7.98 -16.86 -9.24
CA GLY A 61 -6.95 -15.93 -8.77
C GLY A 61 -7.45 -14.54 -8.46
N ILE A 62 -8.73 -14.27 -8.65
CA ILE A 62 -9.32 -12.97 -8.38
C ILE A 62 -10.07 -13.02 -7.05
N ARG A 63 -9.78 -12.04 -6.20
CA ARG A 63 -10.51 -11.93 -4.94
C ARG A 63 -11.93 -11.46 -5.19
N VAL A 64 -12.88 -12.22 -4.67
CA VAL A 64 -14.28 -11.80 -4.65
C VAL A 64 -14.58 -11.28 -3.26
N THR A 65 -14.98 -10.03 -3.18
CA THR A 65 -15.18 -9.34 -1.91
C THR A 65 -16.66 -9.05 -1.71
N ALA A 66 -17.18 -9.44 -0.57
CA ALA A 66 -18.54 -9.08 -0.21
C ALA A 66 -18.63 -7.58 0.10
N LYS A 67 -19.77 -6.98 -0.22
CA LYS A 67 -19.98 -5.55 0.00
C LYS A 67 -19.75 -5.15 1.46
N ASN A 68 -20.13 -6.01 2.39
CA ASN A 68 -19.97 -5.75 3.82
C ASN A 68 -18.51 -5.72 4.26
N ASP A 69 -17.60 -6.29 3.47
CA ASP A 69 -16.19 -6.35 3.79
C ASP A 69 -15.44 -5.11 3.30
N LEU A 70 -16.04 -4.29 2.43
CA LEU A 70 -15.37 -3.13 1.85
C LEU A 70 -14.85 -2.15 2.89
N PRO A 71 -15.62 -1.78 3.94
CA PRO A 71 -15.08 -0.87 4.97
C PRO A 71 -13.87 -1.45 5.70
N ILE A 72 -13.89 -2.76 5.94
CA ILE A 72 -12.79 -3.44 6.61
C ILE A 72 -11.54 -3.39 5.71
N ILE A 73 -11.71 -3.70 4.44
CA ILE A 73 -10.60 -3.68 3.48
C ILE A 73 -10.03 -2.28 3.35
N TYR A 74 -10.88 -1.27 3.22
CA TYR A 74 -10.43 0.11 3.14
C TYR A 74 -9.62 0.50 4.38
N ASN A 75 -10.12 0.17 5.57
CA ASN A 75 -9.43 0.49 6.81
C ASN A 75 -8.05 -0.19 6.87
N VAL A 76 -7.98 -1.46 6.48
CA VAL A 76 -6.70 -2.17 6.50
C VAL A 76 -5.73 -1.58 5.49
N LEU A 77 -6.17 -1.31 4.26
CA LEU A 77 -5.31 -0.74 3.24
C LEU A 77 -4.77 0.63 3.63
N VAL A 78 -5.64 1.51 4.10
CA VAL A 78 -5.27 2.90 4.36
C VAL A 78 -4.59 3.05 5.71
N ASN A 79 -5.19 2.50 6.76
CA ASN A 79 -4.76 2.78 8.12
C ASN A 79 -3.76 1.77 8.66
N LYS A 80 -3.61 0.62 8.02
CA LYS A 80 -2.62 -0.38 8.44
C LYS A 80 -1.47 -0.47 7.44
N VAL A 81 -1.75 -0.94 6.24
CA VAL A 81 -0.70 -1.14 5.24
C VAL A 81 -0.12 0.19 4.78
N GLY A 82 -0.96 1.12 4.39
CA GLY A 82 -0.51 2.45 3.94
C GLY A 82 0.23 3.20 5.03
N TYR A 83 -0.28 3.17 6.25
CA TYR A 83 0.37 3.83 7.38
C TYR A 83 1.76 3.24 7.65
N GLN A 84 1.88 1.92 7.66
CA GLN A 84 3.17 1.26 7.89
C GLN A 84 4.17 1.62 6.81
N LEU A 85 3.74 1.65 5.56
CA LEU A 85 4.60 2.02 4.44
C LEU A 85 5.08 3.47 4.58
N ILE A 86 4.17 4.40 4.83
CA ILE A 86 4.50 5.82 5.01
C ILE A 86 5.48 5.99 6.17
N ASN A 87 5.23 5.33 7.29
CA ASN A 87 6.06 5.43 8.45
C ASN A 87 7.48 4.91 8.17
N ARG A 88 7.58 3.79 7.46
CA ARG A 88 8.88 3.23 7.07
C ARG A 88 9.68 4.18 6.20
N LEU A 89 9.00 4.84 5.25
CA LEU A 89 9.65 5.78 4.36
C LEU A 89 10.05 7.06 5.08
N LYS A 90 9.22 7.57 5.98
CA LYS A 90 9.55 8.76 6.77
C LYS A 90 10.72 8.51 7.71
N LEU A 91 10.79 7.33 8.32
CA LEU A 91 11.92 6.96 9.16
C LEU A 91 13.23 6.92 8.37
N SER A 92 13.14 6.74 7.07
CA SER A 92 14.30 6.76 6.18
C SER A 92 14.57 8.15 5.59
N HIS A 93 13.96 9.18 6.15
CA HIS A 93 14.13 10.59 5.76
C HIS A 93 13.60 10.92 4.36
N LEU A 94 12.63 10.16 3.89
CA LEU A 94 11.94 10.46 2.64
C LEU A 94 10.74 11.36 2.92
N LYS A 95 10.56 12.38 2.10
CA LYS A 95 9.35 13.19 2.16
C LYS A 95 8.20 12.41 1.54
N THR A 96 7.18 12.14 2.33
CA THR A 96 6.13 11.20 1.95
C THR A 96 4.77 11.68 2.42
N ASN A 97 3.78 11.55 1.56
CA ASN A 97 2.38 11.79 1.90
C ASN A 97 1.54 10.62 1.42
N GLN A 98 0.54 10.28 2.20
CA GLN A 98 -0.44 9.29 1.77
C GLN A 98 -1.60 9.99 1.09
N LEU A 99 -1.88 9.56 -0.14
CA LEU A 99 -3.06 10.04 -0.84
C LEU A 99 -4.23 9.16 -0.42
N LYS A 100 -5.23 9.78 0.16
CA LYS A 100 -6.45 9.10 0.58
C LYS A 100 -7.60 9.61 -0.25
N ASP A 101 -8.47 8.70 -0.59
CA ASP A 101 -9.71 9.09 -1.21
C ASP A 101 -10.58 9.76 -0.16
N ASN A 102 -10.90 11.01 -0.38
CA ASN A 102 -11.79 11.75 0.49
C ASN A 102 -13.25 11.44 0.15
N MET A 103 -13.58 10.17 0.05
CA MET A 103 -14.96 9.81 -0.13
C MET A 103 -15.72 10.11 1.14
N LYS A 104 -16.33 11.23 1.10
CA LYS A 104 -17.37 11.46 2.06
C LYS A 104 -18.59 10.80 1.54
N ASP A 105 -18.82 9.82 2.07
CA ASP A 105 -19.90 9.16 1.69
C ASP A 105 -21.03 9.51 1.81
#